data_a66bd3f8e722622128cd81fdd9239402
#
_entry.id   a66bd3f8e722622128cd81fdd9239402
#
_cell.length_a   1.000
_cell.length_b   1.000
_cell.length_c   1.000
_cell.angle_alpha   90.00
_cell.angle_beta   90.00
_cell.angle_gamma   90.00
#
_symmetry.space_group_name_H-M   'P 1'
#
loop_
_entity.id
_entity.type
_entity.pdbx_description
1 polymer ?
#
loop_
_entity_poly.entity_id
_entity_poly.type
_entity_poly.pdbx_seq_one_letter_code
_entity_poly.pdbx_strand_id
1 'polypeptide(L)'
;DWRTARIEHAREVRDLLGGDYYVDYADDNFEDGKVVKLGDIIAYHNETTVDWLGGFVQANYTTDKLNLYGMGGISSIEYSYQDWFTVEQELVKADPIQTYQVKGGALYNVSDNLGVFINTGLVEKAPILDNVIDYSGNVATDPDNEKFLHNEVGVNFGTQKLGVRVSAYDTDWQDRNLTKSVSTGQGSSGDTDIIFLRGVNQKHQGLEVETKVKPNDMVELDFIASFGNWKFDGDAEGTYQENEYNDEGQVVGYTTTEYQYALNGLYVGDMPQTSYIVGLTVKPVKGLRLQALYKTYDKNYSDW
;
A
#
# COMPACT_ATOMS: atom_id res chain seq x y z
N ASP A 1 17.09 -10.27 -10.43
CA ASP A 1 16.56 -10.93 -9.25
C ASP A 1 15.29 -11.68 -9.61
N TRP A 2 15.10 -12.86 -9.08
CA TRP A 2 13.90 -13.67 -9.24
C TRP A 2 13.39 -14.08 -7.88
N ARG A 3 12.08 -13.95 -7.64
CA ARG A 3 11.45 -14.28 -6.35
C ARG A 3 10.08 -14.89 -6.61
N THR A 4 9.73 -15.86 -5.79
CA THR A 4 8.38 -16.41 -5.68
C THR A 4 7.89 -16.20 -4.26
N ALA A 5 6.70 -15.65 -4.11
CA ALA A 5 5.97 -15.64 -2.86
C ALA A 5 4.71 -16.48 -3.03
N ARG A 6 4.45 -17.36 -2.08
CA ARG A 6 3.29 -18.24 -2.04
C ARG A 6 2.57 -18.03 -0.73
N ILE A 7 1.29 -17.76 -0.80
CA ILE A 7 0.44 -17.54 0.36
C ILE A 7 -0.73 -18.50 0.29
N GLU A 8 -0.90 -19.30 1.33
CA GLU A 8 -2.03 -20.19 1.49
C GLU A 8 -2.99 -19.59 2.52
N HIS A 9 -4.26 -19.47 2.12
CA HIS A 9 -5.33 -19.02 3.00
C HIS A 9 -6.33 -20.15 3.19
N ALA A 10 -6.60 -20.49 4.45
CA ALA A 10 -7.61 -21.49 4.80
C ALA A 10 -8.34 -21.07 6.08
N ARG A 11 -9.62 -21.36 6.15
CA ARG A 11 -10.38 -21.24 7.38
C ARG A 11 -10.55 -22.63 8.01
N GLU A 12 -9.85 -22.83 9.11
CA GLU A 12 -9.86 -24.07 9.85
C GLU A 12 -10.79 -23.99 11.08
N VAL A 13 -11.32 -25.15 11.48
CA VAL A 13 -11.94 -25.28 12.80
C VAL A 13 -10.88 -25.11 13.86
N ARG A 14 -11.05 -24.09 14.70
CA ARG A 14 -10.27 -23.88 15.90
C ARG A 14 -11.12 -24.32 17.08
N ASP A 15 -10.67 -25.35 17.79
CA ASP A 15 -11.40 -25.81 18.96
C ASP A 15 -11.49 -24.72 20.03
N LEU A 16 -12.69 -24.33 20.30
CA LEU A 16 -12.99 -23.36 21.35
C LEU A 16 -13.54 -24.05 22.60
N LEU A 17 -14.05 -25.29 22.50
CA LEU A 17 -14.83 -25.94 23.59
C LEU A 17 -14.63 -27.45 23.67
N GLY A 18 -13.78 -28.08 22.91
CA GLY A 18 -13.47 -29.51 22.94
C GLY A 18 -14.62 -30.44 22.49
N GLY A 19 -15.47 -29.94 21.60
CA GLY A 19 -16.59 -30.72 21.05
C GLY A 19 -16.59 -30.81 19.55
N ASP A 20 -17.42 -31.71 18.99
CA ASP A 20 -17.66 -31.77 17.57
C ASP A 20 -18.44 -30.54 17.11
N TYR A 21 -18.09 -29.99 15.96
CA TYR A 21 -18.77 -28.86 15.33
C TYR A 21 -19.53 -29.35 14.09
N TYR A 22 -20.79 -28.96 13.99
CA TYR A 22 -21.64 -29.30 12.83
C TYR A 22 -21.73 -28.07 11.91
N VAL A 23 -21.52 -28.28 10.62
CA VAL A 23 -21.77 -27.27 9.59
C VAL A 23 -23.23 -27.39 9.18
N ASP A 24 -24.05 -26.40 9.56
CA ASP A 24 -25.49 -26.37 9.32
C ASP A 24 -25.90 -25.64 8.03
N TYR A 25 -24.96 -25.08 7.30
CA TYR A 25 -25.24 -24.39 6.05
C TYR A 25 -24.67 -25.19 4.88
N ALA A 26 -25.45 -25.26 3.82
CA ALA A 26 -25.03 -25.80 2.56
C ALA A 26 -24.07 -24.80 1.89
N ASP A 27 -22.79 -24.93 2.18
CA ASP A 27 -21.77 -24.50 1.25
C ASP A 27 -21.63 -25.60 0.20
N ASP A 28 -21.60 -25.29 -1.08
CA ASP A 28 -21.54 -26.27 -2.19
C ASP A 28 -20.40 -27.28 -2.04
N ASN A 29 -19.48 -27.03 -1.15
CA ASN A 29 -18.30 -27.85 -0.84
C ASN A 29 -18.46 -28.72 0.43
N PHE A 30 -19.56 -28.61 1.18
CA PHE A 30 -19.84 -29.41 2.34
C PHE A 30 -21.17 -30.15 2.23
N GLU A 31 -21.14 -31.43 2.57
CA GLU A 31 -22.38 -32.18 2.82
C GLU A 31 -23.07 -31.62 4.08
N ASP A 32 -24.34 -31.29 3.96
CA ASP A 32 -25.17 -30.85 5.07
C ASP A 32 -25.10 -31.83 6.26
N GLY A 33 -24.90 -31.29 7.48
CA GLY A 33 -24.75 -32.07 8.69
C GLY A 33 -23.40 -32.78 8.85
N LYS A 34 -22.38 -32.45 8.07
CA LYS A 34 -21.04 -33.02 8.23
C LYS A 34 -20.45 -32.60 9.59
N VAL A 35 -19.99 -33.60 10.35
CA VAL A 35 -19.22 -33.37 11.59
C VAL A 35 -17.79 -33.03 11.23
N VAL A 36 -17.33 -31.86 11.63
CA VAL A 36 -15.95 -31.37 11.44
C VAL A 36 -15.18 -31.40 12.75
N LYS A 37 -13.88 -31.61 12.66
CA LYS A 37 -12.96 -31.72 13.77
C LYS A 37 -11.92 -30.58 13.73
N LEU A 38 -11.21 -30.43 14.85
CA LEU A 38 -10.10 -29.50 14.93
C LEU A 38 -9.09 -29.74 13.79
N GLY A 39 -8.81 -28.67 13.00
CA GLY A 39 -7.93 -28.69 11.86
C GLY A 39 -8.62 -28.99 10.51
N ASP A 40 -9.91 -29.35 10.52
CA ASP A 40 -10.65 -29.47 9.27
C ASP A 40 -10.93 -28.08 8.65
N ILE A 41 -10.83 -27.99 7.33
CA ILE A 41 -11.12 -26.75 6.61
C ILE A 41 -12.63 -26.66 6.38
N ILE A 42 -13.23 -25.49 6.70
CA ILE A 42 -14.69 -25.35 6.80
C ILE A 42 -15.31 -24.27 5.91
N ALA A 43 -14.54 -23.37 5.31
CA ALA A 43 -15.12 -22.28 4.54
C ALA A 43 -14.38 -22.01 3.23
N TYR A 44 -13.09 -21.79 3.27
CA TYR A 44 -12.27 -21.52 2.08
C TYR A 44 -10.90 -22.15 2.25
N HIS A 45 -10.31 -22.55 1.15
CA HIS A 45 -8.93 -23.01 1.05
C HIS A 45 -8.39 -22.62 -0.32
N ASN A 46 -7.62 -21.57 -0.38
CA ASN A 46 -7.02 -21.09 -1.62
C ASN A 46 -5.52 -20.80 -1.47
N GLU A 47 -4.87 -20.82 -2.59
CA GLU A 47 -3.45 -20.54 -2.69
C GLU A 47 -3.22 -19.50 -3.76
N THR A 48 -2.44 -18.49 -3.43
CA THR A 48 -1.99 -17.47 -4.37
C THR A 48 -0.48 -17.51 -4.51
N THR A 49 0.00 -17.42 -5.75
CA THR A 49 1.43 -17.35 -6.04
C THR A 49 1.73 -16.09 -6.83
N VAL A 50 2.82 -15.44 -6.45
CA VAL A 50 3.37 -14.27 -7.16
C VAL A 50 4.79 -14.60 -7.57
N ASP A 51 5.03 -14.69 -8.87
CA ASP A 51 6.36 -14.82 -9.45
C ASP A 51 6.83 -13.45 -9.95
N TRP A 52 7.98 -13.03 -9.51
CA TRP A 52 8.59 -11.75 -9.86
C TRP A 52 9.98 -11.94 -10.42
N LEU A 53 10.23 -11.35 -11.59
CA LEU A 53 11.54 -11.28 -12.22
C LEU A 53 11.86 -9.83 -12.58
N GLY A 54 13.02 -9.31 -12.16
CA GLY A 54 13.39 -7.94 -12.51
C GLY A 54 14.89 -7.70 -12.56
N GLY A 55 15.25 -6.63 -13.25
CA GLY A 55 16.60 -6.15 -13.36
C GLY A 55 16.66 -4.63 -13.33
N PHE A 56 17.76 -4.09 -12.85
CA PHE A 56 18.00 -2.65 -12.83
C PHE A 56 19.46 -2.32 -13.08
N VAL A 57 19.68 -1.10 -13.54
CA VAL A 57 21.00 -0.48 -13.66
C VAL A 57 20.97 0.85 -12.95
N GLN A 58 22.01 1.13 -12.18
CA GLN A 58 22.22 2.40 -11.49
C GLN A 58 23.62 2.93 -11.79
N ALA A 59 23.72 4.24 -12.02
CA ALA A 59 24.97 4.95 -12.16
C ALA A 59 25.02 6.13 -11.19
N ASN A 60 26.19 6.35 -10.61
CA ASN A 60 26.48 7.51 -9.76
C ASN A 60 27.72 8.21 -10.28
N TYR A 61 27.67 9.54 -10.34
CA TYR A 61 28.80 10.39 -10.68
C TYR A 61 28.99 11.43 -9.59
N THR A 62 30.18 11.48 -9.01
CA THR A 62 30.50 12.34 -7.87
C THR A 62 31.75 13.14 -8.16
N THR A 63 31.65 14.44 -7.92
CA THR A 63 32.78 15.40 -7.88
C THR A 63 32.77 16.13 -6.52
N ASP A 64 33.72 17.04 -6.29
CA ASP A 64 33.76 17.86 -5.07
C ASP A 64 32.46 18.66 -4.84
N LYS A 65 31.78 19.08 -5.92
CA LYS A 65 30.59 19.94 -5.83
C LYS A 65 29.31 19.27 -6.33
N LEU A 66 29.39 18.24 -7.14
CA LEU A 66 28.22 17.68 -7.82
C LEU A 66 28.14 16.19 -7.60
N ASN A 67 26.98 15.74 -7.09
CA ASN A 67 26.61 14.33 -7.06
C ASN A 67 25.40 14.13 -7.96
N LEU A 68 25.51 13.22 -8.92
CA LEU A 68 24.42 12.79 -9.79
C LEU A 68 24.16 11.32 -9.58
N TYR A 69 22.91 10.93 -9.65
CA TYR A 69 22.55 9.52 -9.79
C TYR A 69 21.45 9.34 -10.83
N GLY A 70 21.46 8.19 -11.44
CA GLY A 70 20.39 7.74 -12.34
C GLY A 70 20.19 6.23 -12.18
N MET A 71 18.95 5.79 -12.24
CA MET A 71 18.56 4.39 -12.13
C MET A 71 17.44 4.10 -13.13
N GLY A 72 17.55 2.99 -13.84
CA GLY A 72 16.48 2.42 -14.65
C GLY A 72 16.29 0.95 -14.33
N GLY A 73 15.06 0.48 -14.30
CA GLY A 73 14.72 -0.91 -14.01
C GLY A 73 13.45 -1.33 -14.70
N ILE A 74 13.35 -2.63 -14.96
CA ILE A 74 12.16 -3.29 -15.50
C ILE A 74 11.88 -4.53 -14.67
N SER A 75 10.61 -4.89 -14.54
CA SER A 75 10.21 -6.17 -13.95
C SER A 75 8.97 -6.75 -14.61
N SER A 76 8.82 -8.05 -14.45
CA SER A 76 7.67 -8.84 -14.87
C SER A 76 7.11 -9.54 -13.65
N ILE A 77 5.81 -9.46 -13.48
CA ILE A 77 5.08 -10.08 -12.36
C ILE A 77 4.01 -10.98 -12.96
N GLU A 78 3.96 -12.22 -12.52
CA GLU A 78 2.93 -13.18 -12.87
C GLU A 78 2.18 -13.59 -11.61
N TYR A 79 0.85 -13.55 -11.69
CA TYR A 79 -0.04 -14.01 -10.62
C TYR A 79 -0.68 -15.32 -11.00
N SER A 80 -0.79 -16.22 -10.01
CA SER A 80 -1.62 -17.42 -10.14
C SER A 80 -2.44 -17.65 -8.87
N TYR A 81 -3.61 -18.22 -9.06
CA TYR A 81 -4.59 -18.50 -8.02
C TYR A 81 -5.10 -19.92 -8.18
N GLN A 82 -5.22 -20.62 -7.08
CA GLN A 82 -5.81 -21.96 -7.05
C GLN A 82 -6.76 -22.04 -5.85
N ASP A 83 -8.00 -22.40 -6.12
CA ASP A 83 -8.97 -22.74 -5.09
C ASP A 83 -8.94 -24.25 -4.87
N TRP A 84 -8.66 -24.64 -3.64
CA TRP A 84 -8.64 -26.03 -3.19
C TRP A 84 -9.99 -26.47 -2.59
N PHE A 85 -10.95 -25.56 -2.50
CA PHE A 85 -12.23 -25.80 -1.83
C PHE A 85 -13.35 -26.09 -2.82
N THR A 86 -13.28 -25.54 -4.03
CA THR A 86 -14.25 -25.81 -5.10
C THR A 86 -13.99 -27.14 -5.81
N VAL A 87 -15.03 -27.68 -6.43
CA VAL A 87 -14.99 -29.01 -7.11
C VAL A 87 -14.07 -29.00 -8.34
N GLU A 88 -13.92 -27.85 -9.00
CA GLU A 88 -13.04 -27.63 -10.15
C GLU A 88 -11.79 -26.88 -9.71
N GLN A 89 -10.80 -27.61 -9.22
CA GLN A 89 -9.52 -27.07 -8.75
C GLN A 89 -8.60 -26.74 -9.93
N GLU A 90 -9.00 -25.86 -10.83
CA GLU A 90 -8.13 -25.39 -11.90
C GLU A 90 -7.20 -24.29 -11.41
N LEU A 91 -5.91 -24.42 -11.77
CA LEU A 91 -4.93 -23.36 -11.57
C LEU A 91 -5.20 -22.23 -12.56
N VAL A 92 -5.62 -21.08 -12.04
CA VAL A 92 -5.81 -19.87 -12.82
C VAL A 92 -4.50 -19.10 -12.89
N LYS A 93 -4.14 -18.62 -14.08
CA LYS A 93 -2.94 -17.78 -14.30
C LYS A 93 -3.31 -16.54 -15.07
N ALA A 94 -2.81 -15.40 -14.61
CA ALA A 94 -2.88 -14.17 -15.36
C ALA A 94 -1.65 -14.01 -16.28
N ASP A 95 -1.81 -13.28 -17.36
CA ASP A 95 -0.68 -12.91 -18.21
C ASP A 95 0.35 -12.07 -17.41
N PRO A 96 1.66 -12.23 -17.70
CA PRO A 96 2.71 -11.48 -17.01
C PRO A 96 2.56 -9.97 -17.21
N ILE A 97 2.52 -9.22 -16.11
CA ILE A 97 2.42 -7.76 -16.10
C ILE A 97 3.82 -7.17 -16.07
N GLN A 98 4.11 -6.30 -17.03
CA GLN A 98 5.38 -5.61 -17.13
C GLN A 98 5.32 -4.28 -16.39
N THR A 99 6.38 -3.95 -15.65
CA THR A 99 6.53 -2.66 -14.98
C THR A 99 7.92 -2.08 -15.22
N TYR A 100 8.04 -0.78 -15.13
CA TYR A 100 9.33 -0.11 -15.22
C TYR A 100 9.47 1.00 -14.18
N GLN A 101 10.71 1.38 -13.92
CA GLN A 101 11.03 2.52 -13.10
C GLN A 101 12.23 3.27 -13.66
N VAL A 102 12.16 4.59 -13.62
CA VAL A 102 13.27 5.49 -13.94
C VAL A 102 13.36 6.54 -12.84
N LYS A 103 14.54 6.67 -12.22
CA LYS A 103 14.77 7.64 -11.15
C LYS A 103 16.08 8.37 -11.39
N GLY A 104 16.14 9.61 -10.99
CA GLY A 104 17.37 10.38 -11.07
C GLY A 104 17.35 11.57 -10.11
N GLY A 105 18.53 12.06 -9.82
CA GLY A 105 18.67 13.22 -8.98
C GLY A 105 20.05 13.84 -9.04
N ALA A 106 20.12 15.06 -8.55
CA ALA A 106 21.33 15.86 -8.48
C ALA A 106 21.41 16.57 -7.13
N LEU A 107 22.59 16.57 -6.54
CA LEU A 107 22.95 17.42 -5.41
C LEU A 107 24.13 18.29 -5.81
N TYR A 108 23.97 19.60 -5.73
CA TYR A 108 25.02 20.57 -5.94
C TYR A 108 25.41 21.26 -4.64
N ASN A 109 26.65 21.11 -4.22
CA ASN A 109 27.24 21.78 -3.06
C ASN A 109 27.62 23.21 -3.45
N VAL A 110 26.80 24.18 -3.06
CA VAL A 110 27.03 25.62 -3.26
C VAL A 110 28.24 26.07 -2.44
N SER A 111 28.37 25.53 -1.22
CA SER A 111 29.51 25.70 -0.33
C SER A 111 29.71 24.43 0.52
N ASP A 112 30.71 24.42 1.39
CA ASP A 112 30.97 23.31 2.32
C ASP A 112 29.79 23.00 3.26
N ASN A 113 28.95 24.00 3.48
CA ASN A 113 27.83 23.90 4.43
C ASN A 113 26.45 23.93 3.74
N LEU A 114 26.37 24.24 2.45
CA LEU A 114 25.10 24.46 1.75
C LEU A 114 25.05 23.65 0.46
N GLY A 115 24.05 22.80 0.34
CA GLY A 115 23.74 22.06 -0.87
C GLY A 115 22.29 22.27 -1.32
N VAL A 116 22.04 22.24 -2.60
CA VAL A 116 20.71 22.20 -3.21
C VAL A 116 20.55 20.91 -3.97
N PHE A 117 19.35 20.32 -3.94
CA PHE A 117 19.11 19.05 -4.60
C PHE A 117 17.77 19.02 -5.33
N ILE A 118 17.71 18.15 -6.31
CA ILE A 118 16.50 17.76 -7.03
C ILE A 118 16.47 16.25 -7.17
N ASN A 119 15.32 15.66 -6.99
CA ASN A 119 15.03 14.25 -7.26
C ASN A 119 13.80 14.15 -8.15
N THR A 120 13.81 13.22 -9.08
CA THR A 120 12.63 12.87 -9.88
C THR A 120 12.56 11.36 -10.09
N GLY A 121 11.36 10.84 -10.23
CA GLY A 121 11.16 9.43 -10.49
C GLY A 121 9.80 9.14 -11.09
N LEU A 122 9.83 8.30 -12.12
CA LEU A 122 8.64 7.67 -12.68
C LEU A 122 8.71 6.18 -12.37
N VAL A 123 7.65 5.67 -11.73
CA VAL A 123 7.56 4.27 -11.30
C VAL A 123 6.19 3.74 -11.69
N GLU A 124 6.18 2.61 -12.37
CA GLU A 124 4.99 1.80 -12.54
C GLU A 124 4.99 0.66 -11.52
N LYS A 125 3.84 0.42 -10.93
CA LYS A 125 3.58 -0.68 -10.01
C LYS A 125 2.45 -1.52 -10.56
N ALA A 126 2.65 -2.83 -10.64
CA ALA A 126 1.56 -3.74 -10.99
C ALA A 126 0.41 -3.64 -9.98
N PRO A 127 -0.84 -3.80 -10.43
CA PRO A 127 -1.98 -3.90 -9.53
C PRO A 127 -1.81 -5.07 -8.55
N ILE A 128 -2.50 -5.00 -7.43
CA ILE A 128 -2.53 -6.12 -6.47
C ILE A 128 -3.28 -7.30 -7.06
N LEU A 129 -3.02 -8.50 -6.52
CA LEU A 129 -3.64 -9.74 -7.00
C LEU A 129 -5.15 -9.62 -7.20
N ASP A 130 -5.89 -9.13 -6.21
CA ASP A 130 -7.35 -9.07 -6.22
C ASP A 130 -7.92 -8.21 -7.37
N ASN A 131 -7.11 -7.33 -7.95
CA ASN A 131 -7.45 -6.55 -9.15
C ASN A 131 -7.05 -7.25 -10.46
N VAL A 132 -6.34 -8.37 -10.38
CA VAL A 132 -5.88 -9.16 -11.53
C VAL A 132 -6.63 -10.49 -11.61
N ILE A 133 -6.81 -11.16 -10.48
CA ILE A 133 -7.58 -12.39 -10.35
C ILE A 133 -8.54 -12.23 -9.17
N ASP A 134 -9.83 -12.29 -9.42
CA ASP A 134 -10.83 -12.19 -8.36
C ASP A 134 -10.96 -13.50 -7.56
N TYR A 135 -11.73 -13.47 -6.47
CA TYR A 135 -11.96 -14.63 -5.62
C TYR A 135 -12.70 -15.78 -6.30
N SER A 136 -13.34 -15.54 -7.45
CA SER A 136 -13.98 -16.55 -8.28
C SER A 136 -13.06 -17.11 -9.36
N GLY A 137 -11.80 -16.66 -9.40
CA GLY A 137 -10.83 -17.08 -10.40
C GLY A 137 -10.99 -16.41 -11.77
N ASN A 138 -11.76 -15.30 -11.87
CA ASN A 138 -11.84 -14.57 -13.12
C ASN A 138 -10.61 -13.67 -13.27
N VAL A 139 -9.99 -13.70 -14.45
CA VAL A 139 -8.83 -12.88 -14.77
C VAL A 139 -9.28 -11.57 -15.41
N ALA A 140 -8.82 -10.46 -14.87
CA ALA A 140 -9.05 -9.13 -15.44
C ALA A 140 -8.38 -9.01 -16.81
N THR A 141 -9.09 -8.44 -17.76
CA THR A 141 -8.54 -8.16 -19.09
C THR A 141 -7.75 -6.85 -19.04
N ASP A 142 -6.43 -6.94 -19.28
CA ASP A 142 -5.51 -5.78 -19.37
C ASP A 142 -5.59 -4.82 -18.17
N PRO A 143 -5.25 -5.29 -16.95
CA PRO A 143 -5.32 -4.45 -15.76
C PRO A 143 -4.26 -3.34 -15.81
N ASP A 144 -4.67 -2.12 -15.55
CA ASP A 144 -3.80 -0.94 -15.57
C ASP A 144 -2.77 -0.97 -14.44
N ASN A 145 -1.52 -0.63 -14.76
CA ASN A 145 -0.48 -0.38 -13.78
C ASN A 145 -0.71 0.96 -13.07
N GLU A 146 -0.52 0.98 -11.76
CA GLU A 146 -0.44 2.24 -11.01
C GLU A 146 0.84 3.00 -11.40
N LYS A 147 0.75 4.31 -11.60
CA LYS A 147 1.88 5.17 -12.01
C LYS A 147 2.16 6.25 -10.97
N PHE A 148 3.41 6.40 -10.63
CA PHE A 148 3.89 7.44 -9.72
C PHE A 148 4.89 8.32 -10.45
N LEU A 149 4.57 9.60 -10.59
CA LEU A 149 5.52 10.63 -10.98
C LEU A 149 5.83 11.48 -9.75
N HIS A 150 7.04 11.37 -9.24
CA HIS A 150 7.49 12.10 -8.06
C HIS A 150 8.56 13.11 -8.42
N ASN A 151 8.44 14.33 -7.92
CA ASN A 151 9.43 15.38 -8.01
C ASN A 151 9.68 15.98 -6.62
N GLU A 152 10.93 16.17 -6.28
CA GLU A 152 11.36 16.80 -5.02
C GLU A 152 12.48 17.80 -5.30
N VAL A 153 12.42 18.95 -4.68
CA VAL A 153 13.49 19.94 -4.66
C VAL A 153 13.75 20.40 -3.21
N GLY A 154 15.01 20.58 -2.88
CA GLY A 154 15.29 20.97 -1.50
C GLY A 154 16.69 21.55 -1.30
N VAL A 155 16.91 21.93 -0.04
CA VAL A 155 18.14 22.54 0.44
C VAL A 155 18.62 21.81 1.67
N ASN A 156 19.90 21.51 1.71
CA ASN A 156 20.61 20.97 2.87
C ASN A 156 21.59 22.03 3.40
N PHE A 157 21.51 22.34 4.69
CA PHE A 157 22.49 23.15 5.37
C PHE A 157 23.08 22.37 6.54
N GLY A 158 24.39 22.33 6.66
CA GLY A 158 25.06 21.53 7.68
C GLY A 158 26.31 22.20 8.23
N THR A 159 26.40 22.22 9.57
CA THR A 159 27.61 22.55 10.33
C THR A 159 27.88 21.40 11.31
N GLN A 160 28.95 21.52 12.12
CA GLN A 160 29.20 20.54 13.18
C GLN A 160 28.07 20.47 14.24
N LYS A 161 27.31 21.55 14.41
CA LYS A 161 26.29 21.68 15.48
C LYS A 161 24.85 21.76 14.96
N LEU A 162 24.65 22.09 13.70
CA LEU A 162 23.33 22.30 13.12
C LEU A 162 23.25 21.62 11.76
N GLY A 163 22.27 20.76 11.56
CA GLY A 163 21.85 20.24 10.28
C GLY A 163 20.41 20.67 10.01
N VAL A 164 20.13 21.18 8.83
CA VAL A 164 18.79 21.55 8.37
C VAL A 164 18.58 21.02 6.97
N ARG A 165 17.47 20.34 6.74
CA ARG A 165 16.98 19.98 5.41
C ARG A 165 15.58 20.56 5.25
N VAL A 166 15.34 21.20 4.12
CA VAL A 166 14.01 21.65 3.73
C VAL A 166 13.77 21.17 2.33
N SER A 167 12.66 20.50 2.09
CA SER A 167 12.26 20.04 0.75
C SER A 167 10.78 20.28 0.48
N ALA A 168 10.47 20.52 -0.79
CA ALA A 168 9.12 20.54 -1.32
C ALA A 168 8.99 19.39 -2.32
N TYR A 169 7.86 18.72 -2.30
CA TYR A 169 7.58 17.61 -3.21
C TYR A 169 6.23 17.75 -3.89
N ASP A 170 6.13 17.13 -5.06
CA ASP A 170 4.92 16.95 -5.85
C ASP A 170 4.90 15.53 -6.39
N THR A 171 3.86 14.77 -6.09
CA THR A 171 3.67 13.39 -6.54
C THR A 171 2.30 13.24 -7.17
N ASP A 172 2.27 12.84 -8.43
CA ASP A 172 1.07 12.36 -9.10
C ASP A 172 1.03 10.84 -8.99
N TRP A 173 -0.04 10.31 -8.42
CA TRP A 173 -0.32 8.88 -8.35
C TRP A 173 -1.54 8.60 -9.21
N GLN A 174 -1.38 7.88 -10.30
CA GLN A 174 -2.40 7.65 -11.31
C GLN A 174 -2.77 6.16 -11.40
N ASP A 175 -3.96 5.91 -11.93
CA ASP A 175 -4.49 4.59 -12.24
C ASP A 175 -4.56 3.65 -11.01
N ARG A 176 -4.76 4.22 -9.83
CA ARG A 176 -4.89 3.44 -8.59
C ARG A 176 -6.22 2.71 -8.57
N ASN A 177 -6.15 1.42 -8.21
CA ASN A 177 -7.33 0.60 -7.96
C ASN A 177 -7.56 0.48 -6.46
N LEU A 178 -8.81 0.72 -6.03
CA LEU A 178 -9.21 0.62 -4.63
C LEU A 178 -10.39 -0.33 -4.51
N THR A 179 -10.34 -1.19 -3.51
CA THR A 179 -11.46 -2.06 -3.12
C THR A 179 -11.87 -1.71 -1.71
N LYS A 180 -13.16 -1.53 -1.48
CA LYS A 180 -13.70 -1.21 -0.17
C LYS A 180 -14.92 -2.07 0.13
N SER A 181 -14.92 -2.66 1.32
CA SER A 181 -16.06 -3.40 1.84
C SER A 181 -16.97 -2.48 2.64
N VAL A 182 -18.26 -2.53 2.38
CA VAL A 182 -19.28 -1.72 3.05
C VAL A 182 -20.26 -2.65 3.75
N SER A 183 -20.40 -2.52 5.07
CA SER A 183 -21.40 -3.30 5.81
C SER A 183 -22.78 -2.71 5.57
N THR A 184 -23.68 -3.50 5.01
CA THR A 184 -25.07 -3.06 4.71
C THR A 184 -26.04 -3.30 5.85
N GLY A 185 -25.65 -4.10 6.83
CA GLY A 185 -26.51 -4.53 7.93
C GLY A 185 -27.66 -5.46 7.51
N GLN A 186 -27.64 -5.94 6.26
CA GLN A 186 -28.56 -6.98 5.76
C GLN A 186 -27.87 -8.33 5.81
N GLY A 187 -28.65 -9.40 6.01
CA GLY A 187 -28.12 -10.75 6.09
C GLY A 187 -27.62 -11.19 7.47
N SER A 188 -26.92 -12.32 7.51
CA SER A 188 -26.25 -12.81 8.72
C SER A 188 -25.12 -11.88 9.12
N SER A 189 -24.90 -11.65 10.40
CA SER A 189 -23.93 -10.68 10.90
C SER A 189 -22.54 -10.87 10.28
N GLY A 190 -22.14 -9.96 9.40
CA GLY A 190 -20.83 -9.95 8.78
C GLY A 190 -20.83 -9.85 7.25
N ASP A 191 -21.98 -9.85 6.62
CA ASP A 191 -22.06 -9.69 5.16
C ASP A 191 -21.74 -8.24 4.77
N THR A 192 -20.93 -8.12 3.73
CA THR A 192 -20.44 -6.84 3.22
C THR A 192 -20.60 -6.79 1.71
N ASP A 193 -21.09 -5.68 1.21
CA ASP A 193 -21.03 -5.36 -0.20
C ASP A 193 -19.64 -4.80 -0.56
N ILE A 194 -19.28 -4.89 -1.81
CA ILE A 194 -17.94 -4.50 -2.27
C ILE A 194 -18.05 -3.38 -3.29
N ILE A 195 -17.25 -2.35 -3.08
CA ILE A 195 -17.04 -1.26 -4.04
C ILE A 195 -15.66 -1.45 -4.65
N PHE A 196 -15.60 -1.54 -5.98
CA PHE A 196 -14.37 -1.56 -6.76
C PHE A 196 -14.25 -0.23 -7.49
N LEU A 197 -13.19 0.55 -7.19
CA LEU A 197 -12.86 1.78 -7.89
C LEU A 197 -11.64 1.57 -8.77
N ARG A 198 -11.70 2.08 -10.00
CA ARG A 198 -10.62 2.03 -10.98
C ARG A 198 -10.23 3.44 -11.41
N GLY A 199 -8.96 3.57 -11.81
CA GLY A 199 -8.44 4.83 -12.34
C GLY A 199 -8.46 5.98 -11.33
N VAL A 200 -8.35 5.68 -10.02
CA VAL A 200 -8.31 6.69 -8.98
C VAL A 200 -6.99 7.44 -9.04
N ASN A 201 -7.05 8.73 -9.27
CA ASN A 201 -5.86 9.58 -9.31
C ASN A 201 -5.76 10.41 -8.04
N GLN A 202 -4.54 10.61 -7.57
CA GLN A 202 -4.24 11.39 -6.39
C GLN A 202 -3.05 12.32 -6.64
N LYS A 203 -3.13 13.52 -6.11
CA LYS A 203 -2.04 14.49 -6.10
C LYS A 203 -1.59 14.76 -4.67
N HIS A 204 -0.30 14.51 -4.42
CA HIS A 204 0.32 14.67 -3.10
C HIS A 204 1.38 15.74 -3.17
N GLN A 205 1.12 16.89 -2.60
CA GLN A 205 2.05 18.00 -2.51
C GLN A 205 2.40 18.26 -1.04
N GLY A 206 3.63 18.69 -0.78
CA GLY A 206 3.98 19.00 0.58
C GLY A 206 5.33 19.68 0.74
N LEU A 207 5.56 20.11 1.99
CA LEU A 207 6.81 20.70 2.48
C LEU A 207 7.28 19.88 3.68
N GLU A 208 8.55 19.54 3.70
CA GLU A 208 9.22 18.85 4.80
C GLU A 208 10.38 19.68 5.36
N VAL A 209 10.48 19.69 6.66
CA VAL A 209 11.57 20.36 7.39
C VAL A 209 12.16 19.37 8.38
N GLU A 210 13.44 19.12 8.27
CA GLU A 210 14.20 18.33 9.22
C GLU A 210 15.30 19.19 9.83
N THR A 211 15.41 19.21 11.13
CA THR A 211 16.44 19.96 11.85
C THR A 211 17.06 19.10 12.93
N LYS A 212 18.38 19.08 12.96
CA LYS A 212 19.18 18.42 13.98
C LYS A 212 20.11 19.43 14.63
N VAL A 213 20.03 19.58 15.93
CA VAL A 213 20.88 20.52 16.72
C VAL A 213 21.69 19.72 17.73
N LYS A 214 23.00 19.93 17.72
CA LYS A 214 23.97 19.37 18.69
C LYS A 214 24.66 20.52 19.45
N PRO A 215 24.05 21.02 20.52
CA PRO A 215 24.66 22.12 21.29
C PRO A 215 26.04 21.75 21.86
N ASN A 216 26.18 20.48 22.23
CA ASN A 216 27.41 19.84 22.69
C ASN A 216 27.39 18.32 22.39
N ASP A 217 28.43 17.58 22.77
CA ASP A 217 28.57 16.14 22.50
C ASP A 217 27.59 15.29 23.32
N MET A 218 26.98 15.84 24.37
CA MET A 218 26.08 15.11 25.26
C MET A 218 24.62 15.25 24.85
N VAL A 219 24.22 16.28 24.10
CA VAL A 219 22.83 16.61 23.80
C VAL A 219 22.63 16.72 22.29
N GLU A 220 21.59 16.05 21.79
CA GLU A 220 21.13 16.14 20.42
C GLU A 220 19.60 16.35 20.43
N LEU A 221 19.16 17.34 19.68
CA LEU A 221 17.75 17.67 19.45
C LEU A 221 17.41 17.45 18.00
N ASP A 222 16.34 16.73 17.75
CA ASP A 222 15.78 16.49 16.43
C ASP A 222 14.40 17.15 16.35
N PHE A 223 14.14 17.85 15.25
CA PHE A 223 12.84 18.39 14.92
C PHE A 223 12.50 18.07 13.47
N ILE A 224 11.35 17.43 13.24
CA ILE A 224 10.83 17.11 11.92
C ILE A 224 9.40 17.64 11.84
N ALA A 225 9.09 18.33 10.75
CA ALA A 225 7.75 18.77 10.42
C ALA A 225 7.43 18.43 8.96
N SER A 226 6.25 17.87 8.72
CA SER A 226 5.72 17.61 7.38
C SER A 226 4.35 18.26 7.24
N PHE A 227 4.16 18.96 6.13
CA PHE A 227 2.92 19.65 5.77
C PHE A 227 2.48 19.17 4.40
N GLY A 228 1.49 18.30 4.39
CA GLY A 228 0.90 17.75 3.17
C GLY A 228 -0.39 18.48 2.76
N ASN A 229 -0.67 18.40 1.47
CA ASN A 229 -1.96 18.70 0.86
C ASN A 229 -2.22 17.62 -0.18
N TRP A 230 -2.83 16.52 0.27
CA TRP A 230 -3.06 15.34 -0.54
C TRP A 230 -4.53 15.23 -0.88
N LYS A 231 -4.84 15.20 -2.16
CA LYS A 231 -6.21 15.18 -2.67
C LYS A 231 -6.37 14.20 -3.80
N PHE A 232 -7.59 13.75 -3.97
CA PHE A 232 -8.00 13.07 -5.19
C PHE A 232 -8.01 14.06 -6.36
N ASP A 233 -7.52 13.62 -7.52
CA ASP A 233 -7.40 14.41 -8.76
C ASP A 233 -8.28 13.77 -9.84
N GLY A 234 -9.52 14.19 -9.89
CA GLY A 234 -10.57 13.65 -10.73
C GLY A 234 -11.56 12.76 -9.99
N ASP A 235 -12.65 12.49 -10.66
CA ASP A 235 -13.65 11.53 -10.22
C ASP A 235 -13.23 10.13 -10.65
N ALA A 236 -13.71 9.10 -9.97
CA ALA A 236 -13.41 7.71 -10.29
C ALA A 236 -14.66 6.99 -10.83
N GLU A 237 -14.42 6.04 -11.71
CA GLU A 237 -15.44 5.08 -12.13
C GLU A 237 -15.30 3.81 -11.29
N GLY A 238 -16.41 3.19 -10.97
CA GLY A 238 -16.36 1.97 -10.19
C GLY A 238 -17.63 1.18 -10.24
N THR A 239 -17.53 -0.03 -9.75
CA THR A 239 -18.63 -0.96 -9.65
C THR A 239 -18.97 -1.19 -8.18
N TYR A 240 -20.24 -1.16 -7.88
CA TYR A 240 -20.79 -1.57 -6.60
C TYR A 240 -21.40 -2.95 -6.76
N GLN A 241 -20.91 -3.88 -5.98
CA GLN A 241 -21.40 -5.25 -5.95
C GLN A 241 -22.26 -5.44 -4.72
N GLU A 242 -23.57 -5.58 -4.95
CA GLU A 242 -24.58 -5.81 -3.93
C GLU A 242 -24.90 -7.30 -3.85
N ASN A 243 -24.79 -7.90 -2.68
CA ASN A 243 -25.10 -9.31 -2.48
C ASN A 243 -26.62 -9.55 -2.54
N GLU A 244 -27.01 -10.60 -3.22
CA GLU A 244 -28.37 -11.11 -3.26
C GLU A 244 -28.55 -12.22 -2.21
N TYR A 245 -29.65 -12.13 -1.44
CA TYR A 245 -29.92 -13.06 -0.34
C TYR A 245 -31.16 -13.89 -0.64
N ASN A 246 -31.14 -15.17 -0.24
CA ASN A 246 -32.35 -16.00 -0.21
C ASN A 246 -33.19 -15.68 1.05
N ASP A 247 -34.35 -16.35 1.16
CA ASP A 247 -35.27 -16.19 2.31
C ASP A 247 -34.64 -16.60 3.65
N GLU A 248 -33.55 -17.38 3.64
CA GLU A 248 -32.80 -17.83 4.80
C GLU A 248 -31.64 -16.87 5.16
N GLY A 249 -31.45 -15.77 4.40
CA GLY A 249 -30.40 -14.77 4.63
C GLY A 249 -29.01 -15.18 4.15
N GLN A 250 -28.95 -16.17 3.25
CA GLN A 250 -27.68 -16.61 2.64
C GLN A 250 -27.44 -15.87 1.33
N VAL A 251 -26.19 -15.55 1.03
CA VAL A 251 -25.79 -14.96 -0.25
C VAL A 251 -25.94 -16.02 -1.34
N VAL A 252 -26.78 -15.73 -2.34
CA VAL A 252 -27.05 -16.62 -3.48
C VAL A 252 -26.55 -16.08 -4.80
N GLY A 253 -26.08 -14.85 -4.81
CA GLY A 253 -25.56 -14.17 -5.98
C GLY A 253 -25.18 -12.75 -5.67
N TYR A 254 -24.89 -11.98 -6.70
CA TYR A 254 -24.67 -10.54 -6.60
C TYR A 254 -25.13 -9.81 -7.86
N THR A 255 -25.59 -8.58 -7.67
CA THR A 255 -25.86 -7.65 -8.76
C THR A 255 -24.77 -6.59 -8.80
N THR A 256 -24.23 -6.31 -9.99
CA THR A 256 -23.20 -5.30 -10.19
C THR A 256 -23.79 -4.07 -10.86
N THR A 257 -23.55 -2.90 -10.29
CA THR A 257 -23.99 -1.62 -10.83
C THR A 257 -22.80 -0.68 -11.00
N GLU A 258 -22.69 -0.02 -12.16
CA GLU A 258 -21.65 0.97 -12.41
C GLU A 258 -22.05 2.34 -11.87
N TYR A 259 -21.10 3.02 -11.22
CA TYR A 259 -21.25 4.34 -10.63
C TYR A 259 -20.07 5.23 -10.94
N GLN A 260 -20.34 6.54 -10.99
CA GLN A 260 -19.30 7.55 -10.90
C GLN A 260 -19.21 8.06 -9.46
N TYR A 261 -18.01 8.05 -8.93
CA TYR A 261 -17.71 8.51 -7.58
C TYR A 261 -17.08 9.90 -7.65
N ALA A 262 -17.75 10.88 -7.07
CA ALA A 262 -17.30 12.27 -7.01
C ALA A 262 -16.18 12.44 -5.97
N LEU A 263 -14.96 12.11 -6.35
CA LEU A 263 -13.78 12.18 -5.50
C LEU A 263 -12.98 13.46 -5.67
N ASN A 264 -13.16 14.15 -6.80
CA ASN A 264 -12.32 15.29 -7.17
C ASN A 264 -12.24 16.36 -6.06
N GLY A 265 -11.01 16.63 -5.62
CA GLY A 265 -10.72 17.63 -4.59
C GLY A 265 -10.95 17.20 -3.14
N LEU A 266 -11.49 15.99 -2.89
CA LEU A 266 -11.55 15.41 -1.54
C LEU A 266 -10.14 15.15 -1.02
N TYR A 267 -9.97 15.24 0.28
CA TYR A 267 -8.70 14.91 0.92
C TYR A 267 -8.51 13.38 1.00
N VAL A 268 -7.29 12.93 0.74
CA VAL A 268 -6.91 11.53 0.94
C VAL A 268 -6.90 11.22 2.43
N GLY A 269 -7.61 10.15 2.82
CA GLY A 269 -7.76 9.68 4.19
C GLY A 269 -6.65 8.74 4.64
N ASP A 270 -6.83 8.14 5.82
CA ASP A 270 -6.00 7.11 6.49
C ASP A 270 -4.59 7.53 6.91
N MET A 271 -4.11 8.68 6.47
CA MET A 271 -2.79 9.20 6.81
C MET A 271 -2.87 10.67 7.21
N PRO A 272 -2.21 11.07 8.30
CA PRO A 272 -2.15 12.47 8.70
C PRO A 272 -1.35 13.29 7.69
N GLN A 273 -1.94 14.36 7.19
CA GLN A 273 -1.29 15.24 6.22
C GLN A 273 -0.34 16.26 6.88
N THR A 274 -0.41 16.40 8.20
CA THR A 274 0.53 17.23 8.96
C THR A 274 1.07 16.40 10.12
N SER A 275 2.40 16.42 10.29
CA SER A 275 3.06 15.74 11.39
C SER A 275 4.20 16.56 11.97
N TYR A 276 4.40 16.41 13.27
CA TYR A 276 5.53 17.00 13.99
C TYR A 276 6.18 15.94 14.86
N ILE A 277 7.51 15.89 14.84
CA ILE A 277 8.30 15.00 15.67
C ILE A 277 9.36 15.84 16.37
N VAL A 278 9.43 15.72 17.68
CA VAL A 278 10.50 16.34 18.50
C VAL A 278 11.23 15.22 19.22
N GLY A 279 12.53 15.16 19.02
CA GLY A 279 13.42 14.20 19.64
C GLY A 279 14.44 14.86 20.56
N LEU A 280 14.69 14.25 21.72
CA LEU A 280 15.78 14.60 22.61
C LEU A 280 16.63 13.35 22.83
N THR A 281 17.92 13.45 22.53
CA THR A 281 18.89 12.42 22.87
C THR A 281 19.91 13.00 23.85
N VAL A 282 20.15 12.28 24.95
CA VAL A 282 21.14 12.65 25.95
C VAL A 282 22.13 11.49 26.13
N LYS A 283 23.42 11.81 26.13
CA LYS A 283 24.56 10.88 26.33
C LYS A 283 25.31 11.29 27.61
N PRO A 284 24.77 10.98 28.80
CA PRO A 284 25.33 11.50 30.07
C PRO A 284 26.70 10.95 30.42
N VAL A 285 26.96 9.72 30.01
CA VAL A 285 28.27 9.06 30.21
C VAL A 285 28.59 8.17 29.01
N LYS A 286 29.84 7.79 28.84
CA LYS A 286 30.30 6.88 27.77
C LYS A 286 29.54 5.54 27.86
N GLY A 287 28.93 5.13 26.75
CA GLY A 287 28.17 3.87 26.64
C GLY A 287 26.70 3.95 27.03
N LEU A 288 26.20 5.09 27.54
CA LEU A 288 24.78 5.30 27.83
C LEU A 288 24.18 6.37 26.92
N ARG A 289 23.12 5.99 26.21
CA ARG A 289 22.28 6.88 25.37
C ARG A 289 20.83 6.76 25.80
N LEU A 290 20.22 7.88 26.14
CA LEU A 290 18.80 7.99 26.46
C LEU A 290 18.14 8.82 25.36
N GLN A 291 16.97 8.38 24.89
CA GLN A 291 16.21 9.09 23.85
C GLN A 291 14.74 9.17 24.23
N ALA A 292 14.17 10.37 24.09
CA ALA A 292 12.75 10.63 24.19
C ALA A 292 12.26 11.18 22.84
N LEU A 293 11.09 10.71 22.38
CA LEU A 293 10.44 11.15 21.16
C LEU A 293 9.02 11.56 21.48
N TYR A 294 8.63 12.73 21.03
CA TYR A 294 7.25 13.21 21.00
C TYR A 294 6.79 13.33 19.56
N LYS A 295 5.64 12.74 19.25
CA LYS A 295 5.03 12.78 17.91
C LYS A 295 3.62 13.30 18.03
N THR A 296 3.23 14.20 17.15
CA THR A 296 1.85 14.67 17.02
C THR A 296 1.45 14.76 15.56
N TYR A 297 0.18 14.55 15.31
CA TYR A 297 -0.40 14.49 13.97
C TYR A 297 -1.62 15.39 13.93
N ASP A 298 -1.85 16.00 12.76
CA ASP A 298 -3.01 16.84 12.47
C ASP A 298 -3.49 16.61 11.02
N LYS A 299 -4.69 17.08 10.70
CA LYS A 299 -5.32 16.87 9.41
C LYS A 299 -5.38 15.39 9.02
N ASN A 300 -5.83 14.58 9.97
CA ASN A 300 -6.12 13.18 9.73
C ASN A 300 -7.57 13.08 9.25
N TYR A 301 -7.74 12.89 7.96
CA TYR A 301 -9.05 12.73 7.34
C TYR A 301 -9.44 11.26 7.41
N SER A 302 -10.73 11.01 7.65
CA SER A 302 -11.25 9.66 7.51
C SER A 302 -11.27 9.29 6.03
N ASP A 303 -11.11 8.02 5.76
CA ASP A 303 -11.43 7.48 4.47
C ASP A 303 -12.92 7.68 4.17
N TRP A 304 -13.27 7.86 2.89
CA TRP A 304 -14.65 8.09 2.41
C TRP A 304 -15.47 6.81 2.42
#